data_4ae01c63f518042338803c8560d4c254
#
_entry.id   4ae01c63f518042338803c8560d4c254
#
_cell.length_a   1.000
_cell.length_b   1.000
_cell.length_c   1.000
_cell.angle_alpha   90.00
_cell.angle_beta   90.00
_cell.angle_gamma   90.00
#
_symmetry.space_group_name_H-M   'P 1'
#
loop_
_entity.id
_entity.type
_entity.pdbx_description
1 polymer ?
#
loop_
_entity_poly.entity_id
_entity_poly.type
_entity_poly.pdbx_seq_one_letter_code
_entity_poly.pdbx_strand_id
1 'polypeptide(L)'
;KVGAQLQSDHGQRFMALDGTLFDVLLRQKGTDLFAVDGQFLPDENKALSILEEFADMAASEIAVMPDRGSIFDPVFFSGDLETGEVLCVPGADWYGLDLFQQFAPGMQGLWGMLPLPTWRNEEGELGPRTASFAGQGLMICKGSKKKKESWEFIEFVMKDKEANAERFLQGNSFPAYRPSWKDKRLLADHEYFEQSIGELLLSIEDEIPPVVVDPRRPQAIFLMQENYFGSVMFGAISPKEALSQYREAMKNSGRDR
;
A
#
# COMPACT_ATOMS: atom_id res chain seq x y z
N LYS A 1 14.34 16.27 -3.39
CA LYS A 1 14.63 17.43 -4.26
C LYS A 1 13.38 17.85 -5.05
N VAL A 2 12.76 16.94 -5.82
CA VAL A 2 11.58 17.29 -6.65
C VAL A 2 10.45 17.81 -5.77
N GLY A 3 10.07 17.10 -4.71
CA GLY A 3 8.99 17.51 -3.81
C GLY A 3 9.24 18.86 -3.15
N ALA A 4 10.48 19.12 -2.70
CA ALA A 4 10.83 20.41 -2.14
C ALA A 4 10.77 21.57 -3.17
N GLN A 5 11.11 21.27 -4.44
CA GLN A 5 10.98 22.25 -5.53
C GLN A 5 9.51 22.57 -5.81
N LEU A 6 8.67 21.56 -5.91
CA LEU A 6 7.22 21.73 -6.16
C LEU A 6 6.53 22.50 -5.03
N GLN A 7 6.87 22.18 -3.78
CA GLN A 7 6.36 22.90 -2.63
C GLN A 7 6.79 24.36 -2.65
N SER A 8 8.09 24.64 -2.91
CA SER A 8 8.64 26.00 -2.97
C SER A 8 8.04 26.83 -4.11
N ASP A 9 7.88 26.25 -5.29
CA ASP A 9 7.49 27.01 -6.50
C ASP A 9 5.97 27.15 -6.65
N HIS A 10 5.21 26.19 -6.14
CA HIS A 10 3.76 26.08 -6.38
C HIS A 10 2.92 25.88 -5.13
N GLY A 11 3.53 25.67 -3.95
CA GLY A 11 2.81 25.35 -2.71
C GLY A 11 2.18 23.95 -2.69
N GLN A 12 2.49 23.10 -3.70
CA GLN A 12 1.91 21.77 -3.84
C GLN A 12 2.61 20.77 -2.91
N ARG A 13 1.84 19.81 -2.42
CA ARG A 13 2.36 18.66 -1.66
C ARG A 13 2.74 17.56 -2.63
N PHE A 14 3.96 17.07 -2.52
CA PHE A 14 4.43 16.02 -3.43
C PHE A 14 3.67 14.71 -3.19
N MET A 15 3.37 14.36 -1.92
CA MET A 15 2.83 13.03 -1.60
C MET A 15 1.85 13.08 -0.42
N ALA A 16 0.79 12.28 -0.51
CA ALA A 16 -0.03 11.95 0.65
C ALA A 16 0.68 10.92 1.54
N LEU A 17 0.51 11.04 2.85
CA LEU A 17 0.99 10.09 3.85
C LEU A 17 -0.17 9.30 4.43
N ASP A 18 0.05 8.00 4.61
CA ASP A 18 -0.91 7.10 5.25
C ASP A 18 -0.16 6.04 6.06
N GLY A 19 -0.69 5.69 7.22
CA GLY A 19 -0.05 4.74 8.13
C GLY A 19 0.09 3.32 7.58
N THR A 20 -0.66 2.97 6.52
CA THR A 20 -0.53 1.69 5.81
C THR A 20 0.83 1.52 5.14
N LEU A 21 1.47 2.65 4.79
CA LEU A 21 2.78 2.63 4.15
C LEU A 21 3.89 2.08 5.04
N PHE A 22 3.78 2.24 6.35
CA PHE A 22 4.84 1.79 7.27
C PHE A 22 5.17 0.31 7.09
N ASP A 23 4.16 -0.54 7.04
CA ASP A 23 4.33 -2.00 6.84
C ASP A 23 4.91 -2.34 5.46
N VAL A 24 4.47 -1.65 4.42
CA VAL A 24 4.97 -1.81 3.03
C VAL A 24 6.46 -1.44 2.94
N LEU A 25 6.83 -0.31 3.50
CA LEU A 25 8.20 0.22 3.41
C LEU A 25 9.21 -0.56 4.27
N LEU A 26 8.77 -1.16 5.38
CA LEU A 26 9.61 -2.10 6.12
C LEU A 26 10.09 -3.24 5.20
N ARG A 27 9.18 -3.82 4.41
CA ARG A 27 9.55 -4.89 3.48
C ARG A 27 10.42 -4.41 2.34
N GLN A 28 10.18 -3.22 1.82
CA GLN A 28 11.09 -2.62 0.83
C GLN A 28 12.51 -2.38 1.38
N LYS A 29 12.62 -2.07 2.68
CA LYS A 29 13.93 -1.94 3.37
C LYS A 29 14.53 -3.29 3.78
N GLY A 30 13.93 -4.43 3.36
CA GLY A 30 14.45 -5.77 3.63
C GLY A 30 14.28 -6.22 5.08
N THR A 31 13.24 -5.75 5.76
CA THR A 31 12.81 -6.22 7.08
C THR A 31 11.30 -6.46 7.07
N ASP A 32 10.68 -6.77 8.20
CA ASP A 32 9.22 -6.92 8.32
C ASP A 32 8.77 -6.56 9.74
N LEU A 33 7.45 -6.48 9.97
CA LEU A 33 6.88 -6.32 11.31
C LEU A 33 7.25 -7.48 12.24
N PHE A 34 7.38 -8.68 11.69
CA PHE A 34 7.74 -9.88 12.44
C PHE A 34 8.86 -10.63 11.73
N ALA A 35 9.80 -11.16 12.50
CA ALA A 35 10.72 -12.18 12.04
C ALA A 35 10.06 -13.58 12.06
N VAL A 36 10.66 -14.55 11.39
CA VAL A 36 10.16 -15.94 11.33
C VAL A 36 10.05 -16.59 12.70
N ASP A 37 10.89 -16.19 13.64
CA ASP A 37 10.87 -16.65 15.04
C ASP A 37 9.82 -15.92 15.91
N GLY A 38 9.06 -15.00 15.33
CA GLY A 38 8.03 -14.21 15.99
C GLY A 38 8.51 -12.96 16.72
N GLN A 39 9.81 -12.60 16.56
CA GLN A 39 10.30 -11.31 17.07
C GLN A 39 9.56 -10.15 16.40
N PHE A 40 9.03 -9.24 17.19
CA PHE A 40 8.36 -8.03 16.70
C PHE A 40 9.37 -6.92 16.43
N LEU A 41 9.27 -6.27 15.28
CA LEU A 41 10.20 -5.25 14.77
C LEU A 41 11.66 -5.68 14.93
N PRO A 42 12.10 -6.68 14.16
CA PRO A 42 13.45 -7.23 14.28
C PRO A 42 14.55 -6.20 13.95
N ASP A 43 14.24 -5.21 13.10
CA ASP A 43 15.14 -4.12 12.73
C ASP A 43 14.51 -2.76 13.11
N GLU A 44 14.78 -2.33 14.33
CA GLU A 44 14.26 -1.07 14.86
C GLU A 44 14.85 0.16 14.16
N ASN A 45 16.10 0.08 13.69
CA ASN A 45 16.75 1.20 13.02
C ASN A 45 16.08 1.50 11.67
N LYS A 46 15.75 0.46 10.90
CA LYS A 46 14.99 0.64 9.65
C LYS A 46 13.59 1.17 9.91
N ALA A 47 12.92 0.67 10.93
CA ALA A 47 11.60 1.17 11.33
C ALA A 47 11.65 2.66 11.74
N LEU A 48 12.66 3.03 12.52
CA LEU A 48 12.88 4.41 12.95
C LEU A 48 13.13 5.31 11.75
N SER A 49 14.03 4.92 10.84
CA SER A 49 14.36 5.74 9.67
C SER A 49 13.16 6.02 8.76
N ILE A 50 12.20 5.09 8.65
CA ILE A 50 10.96 5.33 7.89
C ILE A 50 10.13 6.44 8.54
N LEU A 51 9.93 6.37 9.86
CA LEU A 51 9.15 7.37 10.57
C LEU A 51 9.84 8.75 10.58
N GLU A 52 11.16 8.78 10.71
CA GLU A 52 11.95 10.02 10.68
C GLU A 52 11.86 10.69 9.29
N GLU A 53 12.04 9.92 8.21
CA GLU A 53 11.94 10.45 6.85
C GLU A 53 10.55 11.03 6.55
N PHE A 54 9.49 10.37 7.00
CA PHE A 54 8.13 10.87 6.80
C PHE A 54 7.80 12.06 7.71
N ALA A 55 8.29 12.07 8.95
CA ALA A 55 8.15 13.22 9.83
C ALA A 55 8.85 14.46 9.23
N ASP A 56 10.03 14.30 8.67
CA ASP A 56 10.76 15.37 7.99
C ASP A 56 10.03 15.87 6.74
N MET A 57 9.45 14.97 5.96
CA MET A 57 8.62 15.33 4.79
C MET A 57 7.35 16.08 5.20
N ALA A 58 6.70 15.67 6.29
CA ALA A 58 5.52 16.35 6.82
C ALA A 58 5.88 17.73 7.40
N ALA A 59 6.94 17.82 8.20
CA ALA A 59 7.41 19.06 8.82
C ALA A 59 7.87 20.11 7.78
N SER A 60 8.41 19.66 6.64
CA SER A 60 8.80 20.52 5.51
C SER A 60 7.68 20.74 4.50
N GLU A 61 6.48 20.33 4.80
CA GLU A 61 5.29 20.42 3.93
C GLU A 61 5.47 19.80 2.52
N ILE A 62 6.44 18.91 2.35
CA ILE A 62 6.64 18.13 1.11
C ILE A 62 5.56 17.04 0.98
N ALA A 63 5.15 16.49 2.11
CA ALA A 63 4.09 15.50 2.18
C ALA A 63 3.03 15.92 3.22
N VAL A 64 1.82 15.38 3.08
CA VAL A 64 0.70 15.73 3.96
C VAL A 64 -0.08 14.49 4.38
N MET A 65 -0.52 14.46 5.62
CA MET A 65 -1.60 13.58 6.07
C MET A 65 -2.93 14.19 5.62
N PRO A 66 -3.82 13.42 4.96
CA PRO A 66 -5.17 13.90 4.70
C PRO A 66 -5.86 14.38 5.98
N ASP A 67 -6.68 15.42 5.91
CA ASP A 67 -7.32 16.06 7.07
C ASP A 67 -8.06 15.09 8.00
N ARG A 68 -8.65 14.03 7.42
CA ARG A 68 -9.31 12.96 8.18
C ARG A 68 -8.42 11.76 8.46
N GLY A 69 -7.12 11.89 8.24
CA GLY A 69 -6.13 10.86 8.52
C GLY A 69 -6.15 9.66 7.57
N SER A 70 -6.88 9.73 6.44
CA SER A 70 -7.01 8.59 5.53
C SER A 70 -7.07 9.00 4.07
N ILE A 71 -6.21 8.39 3.24
CA ILE A 71 -6.27 8.49 1.78
C ILE A 71 -7.51 7.83 1.16
N PHE A 72 -8.30 7.11 1.95
CA PHE A 72 -9.55 6.46 1.52
C PHE A 72 -10.80 7.31 1.72
N ASP A 73 -10.67 8.49 2.33
CA ASP A 73 -11.81 9.40 2.50
C ASP A 73 -12.17 10.05 1.15
N PRO A 74 -13.44 9.98 0.70
CA PRO A 74 -13.87 10.64 -0.54
C PRO A 74 -13.55 12.15 -0.59
N VAL A 75 -13.50 12.83 0.56
CA VAL A 75 -13.14 14.25 0.63
C VAL A 75 -11.70 14.50 0.20
N PHE A 76 -10.78 13.56 0.47
CA PHE A 76 -9.40 13.65 0.00
C PHE A 76 -9.32 13.67 -1.54
N PHE A 77 -10.16 12.89 -2.22
CA PHE A 77 -10.19 12.90 -3.68
C PHE A 77 -10.64 14.25 -4.25
N SER A 78 -11.73 14.81 -3.73
CA SER A 78 -12.28 16.08 -4.23
C SER A 78 -11.54 17.33 -3.72
N GLY A 79 -10.98 17.26 -2.53
CA GLY A 79 -10.27 18.37 -1.90
C GLY A 79 -8.81 18.47 -2.33
N ASP A 80 -8.08 17.36 -2.27
CA ASP A 80 -6.62 17.38 -2.41
C ASP A 80 -6.14 16.92 -3.78
N LEU A 81 -6.77 15.86 -4.34
CA LEU A 81 -6.34 15.30 -5.62
C LEU A 81 -6.90 16.06 -6.82
N GLU A 82 -8.22 16.32 -6.87
CA GLU A 82 -8.83 17.03 -7.98
C GLU A 82 -8.38 18.49 -8.07
N THR A 83 -8.02 19.10 -6.96
CA THR A 83 -7.46 20.48 -6.93
C THR A 83 -5.99 20.52 -7.32
N GLY A 84 -5.30 19.39 -7.36
CA GLY A 84 -3.87 19.32 -7.63
C GLY A 84 -2.99 19.78 -6.45
N GLU A 85 -3.53 19.83 -5.24
CA GLU A 85 -2.73 20.12 -4.05
C GLU A 85 -1.79 18.98 -3.71
N VAL A 86 -2.23 17.72 -3.91
CA VAL A 86 -1.44 16.51 -3.73
C VAL A 86 -1.19 15.83 -5.08
N LEU A 87 0.08 15.57 -5.38
CA LEU A 87 0.51 15.09 -6.71
C LEU A 87 0.78 13.58 -6.76
N CYS A 88 0.99 12.93 -5.65
CA CYS A 88 1.26 11.48 -5.57
C CYS A 88 0.51 10.85 -4.42
N VAL A 89 -0.05 9.67 -4.65
CA VAL A 89 -0.64 8.83 -3.61
C VAL A 89 0.02 7.46 -3.68
N PRO A 90 0.84 7.09 -2.69
CA PRO A 90 1.33 5.72 -2.59
C PRO A 90 0.21 4.80 -2.15
N GLY A 91 0.00 3.71 -2.87
CA GLY A 91 -1.09 2.78 -2.59
C GLY A 91 -0.93 1.45 -3.32
N ALA A 92 -1.87 0.55 -3.11
CA ALA A 92 -1.97 -0.68 -3.87
C ALA A 92 -2.57 -0.43 -5.27
N ASP A 93 -2.42 -1.40 -6.18
CA ASP A 93 -2.95 -1.33 -7.54
C ASP A 93 -4.45 -1.03 -7.57
N TRP A 94 -5.23 -1.67 -6.70
CA TRP A 94 -6.67 -1.45 -6.60
C TRP A 94 -7.07 -0.03 -6.17
N TYR A 95 -6.18 0.71 -5.49
CA TYR A 95 -6.45 2.10 -5.13
C TYR A 95 -6.68 2.94 -6.39
N GLY A 96 -5.81 2.80 -7.38
CA GLY A 96 -5.98 3.44 -8.68
C GLY A 96 -7.08 2.81 -9.54
N LEU A 97 -7.09 1.47 -9.62
CA LEU A 97 -8.01 0.73 -10.50
C LEU A 97 -9.48 0.76 -10.05
N ASP A 98 -9.76 1.07 -8.79
CA ASP A 98 -11.11 1.14 -8.24
C ASP A 98 -11.43 2.56 -7.74
N LEU A 99 -10.76 3.01 -6.67
CA LEU A 99 -11.13 4.23 -5.96
C LEU A 99 -10.94 5.50 -6.80
N PHE A 100 -9.84 5.62 -7.54
CA PHE A 100 -9.63 6.79 -8.39
C PHE A 100 -10.71 6.94 -9.46
N GLN A 101 -11.06 5.86 -10.12
CA GLN A 101 -12.12 5.88 -11.13
C GLN A 101 -13.49 6.19 -10.53
N GLN A 102 -13.74 5.73 -9.31
CA GLN A 102 -15.01 5.92 -8.63
C GLN A 102 -15.17 7.35 -8.07
N PHE A 103 -14.12 7.87 -7.43
CA PHE A 103 -14.20 9.13 -6.69
C PHE A 103 -13.63 10.35 -7.42
N ALA A 104 -12.83 10.14 -8.47
CA ALA A 104 -12.28 11.20 -9.30
C ALA A 104 -12.41 10.88 -10.82
N PRO A 105 -13.63 10.56 -11.31
CA PRO A 105 -13.82 10.17 -12.73
C PRO A 105 -13.43 11.28 -13.70
N GLY A 106 -13.49 12.54 -13.28
CA GLY A 106 -13.11 13.69 -14.09
C GLY A 106 -11.60 13.85 -14.34
N MET A 107 -10.78 13.02 -13.69
CA MET A 107 -9.32 13.07 -13.81
C MET A 107 -8.75 12.02 -14.77
N GLN A 108 -9.56 11.40 -15.61
CA GLN A 108 -9.12 10.47 -16.64
C GLN A 108 -8.02 11.11 -17.50
N GLY A 109 -6.94 10.37 -17.76
CA GLY A 109 -5.78 10.82 -18.54
C GLY A 109 -4.84 11.78 -17.81
N LEU A 110 -5.16 12.21 -16.57
CA LEU A 110 -4.31 13.12 -15.80
C LEU A 110 -3.39 12.38 -14.81
N TRP A 111 -3.65 11.12 -14.54
CA TRP A 111 -2.90 10.29 -13.59
C TRP A 111 -2.25 9.10 -14.28
N GLY A 112 -1.06 8.77 -13.82
CA GLY A 112 -0.36 7.55 -14.19
C GLY A 112 0.05 6.74 -12.96
N MET A 113 0.29 5.45 -13.13
CA MET A 113 0.86 4.58 -12.12
C MET A 113 2.37 4.40 -12.32
N LEU A 114 3.11 4.36 -11.24
CA LEU A 114 4.54 4.10 -11.20
C LEU A 114 4.86 3.08 -10.12
N PRO A 115 5.94 2.30 -10.26
CA PRO A 115 6.47 1.54 -9.14
C PRO A 115 6.81 2.48 -7.97
N LEU A 116 6.75 1.96 -6.74
CA LEU A 116 7.19 2.73 -5.58
C LEU A 116 8.68 3.10 -5.71
N PRO A 117 9.08 4.27 -5.19
CA PRO A 117 10.49 4.60 -5.04
C PRO A 117 11.19 3.50 -4.24
N THR A 118 12.44 3.23 -4.57
CA THR A 118 13.23 2.21 -3.87
C THR A 118 14.30 2.83 -2.98
N TRP A 119 14.72 2.07 -2.00
CA TRP A 119 15.81 2.41 -1.10
C TRP A 119 17.13 1.83 -1.61
N ARG A 120 18.22 2.48 -1.26
CA ARG A 120 19.55 1.86 -1.39
C ARG A 120 19.94 1.21 -0.08
N ASN A 121 20.44 -0.02 -0.15
CA ASN A 121 21.05 -0.66 1.00
C ASN A 121 22.43 -0.06 1.32
N GLU A 122 23.12 -0.56 2.35
CA GLU A 122 24.43 -0.06 2.76
C GLU A 122 25.51 -0.27 1.68
N GLU A 123 25.35 -1.29 0.86
CA GLU A 123 26.23 -1.60 -0.29
C GLU A 123 25.92 -0.73 -1.53
N GLY A 124 24.88 0.10 -1.47
CA GLY A 124 24.45 0.97 -2.55
C GLY A 124 23.55 0.31 -3.60
N GLU A 125 23.15 -0.94 -3.40
CA GLU A 125 22.24 -1.67 -4.28
C GLU A 125 20.81 -1.19 -4.08
N LEU A 126 20.02 -1.21 -5.16
CA LEU A 126 18.61 -0.85 -5.13
C LEU A 126 17.78 -2.01 -4.56
N GLY A 127 16.92 -1.70 -3.61
CA GLY A 127 15.91 -2.62 -3.10
C GLY A 127 14.71 -2.78 -4.05
N PRO A 128 13.68 -3.53 -3.64
CA PRO A 128 12.49 -3.74 -4.45
C PRO A 128 11.70 -2.43 -4.65
N ARG A 129 11.09 -2.30 -5.83
CA ARG A 129 10.23 -1.16 -6.19
C ARG A 129 8.76 -1.39 -5.83
N THR A 130 8.47 -2.43 -5.08
CA THR A 130 7.13 -2.81 -4.64
C THR A 130 7.19 -3.57 -3.33
N ALA A 131 6.04 -3.72 -2.68
CA ALA A 131 5.84 -4.71 -1.64
C ALA A 131 4.35 -5.07 -1.58
N SER A 132 4.02 -6.25 -1.05
CA SER A 132 2.63 -6.64 -0.86
C SER A 132 1.98 -5.73 0.19
N PHE A 133 0.89 -5.07 -0.16
CA PHE A 133 0.08 -4.29 0.79
C PHE A 133 -0.90 -5.19 1.55
N ALA A 134 -1.60 -6.04 0.81
CA ALA A 134 -2.62 -6.94 1.34
C ALA A 134 -2.77 -8.15 0.42
N GLY A 135 -3.73 -8.99 0.71
CA GLY A 135 -4.16 -10.08 -0.14
C GLY A 135 -5.55 -10.51 0.26
N GLN A 136 -6.34 -10.92 -0.71
CA GLN A 136 -7.68 -11.44 -0.49
C GLN A 136 -7.76 -12.91 -0.86
N GLY A 137 -8.62 -13.64 -0.18
CA GLY A 137 -8.84 -15.05 -0.44
C GLY A 137 -10.31 -15.43 -0.23
N LEU A 138 -10.73 -16.44 -0.92
CA LEU A 138 -12.05 -17.05 -0.74
C LEU A 138 -11.94 -18.27 0.16
N MET A 139 -12.83 -18.38 1.13
CA MET A 139 -12.88 -19.48 2.08
C MET A 139 -14.26 -20.12 2.11
N ILE A 140 -14.30 -21.44 2.30
CA ILE A 140 -15.53 -22.18 2.51
C ILE A 140 -15.76 -22.36 4.00
N CYS A 141 -16.89 -21.87 4.52
CA CYS A 141 -17.26 -22.05 5.91
C CYS A 141 -17.30 -23.54 6.28
N LYS A 142 -16.72 -23.90 7.43
CA LYS A 142 -16.68 -25.29 7.93
C LYS A 142 -18.07 -25.94 7.98
N GLY A 143 -19.09 -25.16 8.38
CA GLY A 143 -20.48 -25.61 8.50
C GLY A 143 -21.28 -25.69 7.18
N SER A 144 -20.71 -25.24 6.05
CA SER A 144 -21.41 -25.25 4.76
C SER A 144 -21.82 -26.67 4.36
N LYS A 145 -23.07 -26.80 3.91
CA LYS A 145 -23.61 -28.03 3.31
C LYS A 145 -23.40 -28.07 1.79
N LYS A 146 -22.84 -27.01 1.20
CA LYS A 146 -22.63 -26.82 -0.23
C LYS A 146 -21.14 -26.67 -0.58
N LYS A 147 -20.28 -27.48 0.07
CA LYS A 147 -18.82 -27.33 -0.08
C LYS A 147 -18.33 -27.58 -1.49
N LYS A 148 -18.93 -28.53 -2.19
CA LYS A 148 -18.57 -28.88 -3.57
C LYS A 148 -18.90 -27.73 -4.51
N GLU A 149 -20.13 -27.25 -4.47
CA GLU A 149 -20.60 -26.14 -5.30
C GLU A 149 -19.83 -24.84 -4.96
N SER A 150 -19.51 -24.61 -3.68
CA SER A 150 -18.68 -23.50 -3.26
C SER A 150 -17.25 -23.59 -3.82
N TRP A 151 -16.69 -24.80 -3.87
CA TRP A 151 -15.38 -25.02 -4.47
C TRP A 151 -15.38 -24.80 -5.98
N GLU A 152 -16.38 -25.31 -6.69
CA GLU A 152 -16.56 -25.10 -8.12
C GLU A 152 -16.64 -23.59 -8.44
N PHE A 153 -17.37 -22.84 -7.62
CA PHE A 153 -17.43 -21.36 -7.74
C PHE A 153 -16.06 -20.71 -7.51
N ILE A 154 -15.32 -21.11 -6.46
CA ILE A 154 -13.98 -20.59 -6.19
C ILE A 154 -13.03 -20.89 -7.35
N GLU A 155 -13.06 -22.12 -7.88
CA GLU A 155 -12.22 -22.49 -9.03
C GLU A 155 -12.55 -21.63 -10.27
N PHE A 156 -13.82 -21.40 -10.55
CA PHE A 156 -14.23 -20.53 -11.64
C PHE A 156 -13.70 -19.10 -11.44
N VAL A 157 -14.02 -18.49 -10.31
CA VAL A 157 -13.59 -17.08 -10.03
C VAL A 157 -12.07 -16.93 -10.06
N MET A 158 -11.34 -17.92 -9.56
CA MET A 158 -9.89 -17.81 -9.39
C MET A 158 -9.08 -18.29 -10.61
N LYS A 159 -9.62 -19.23 -11.42
CA LYS A 159 -8.85 -19.89 -12.48
C LYS A 159 -9.40 -19.70 -13.88
N ASP A 160 -10.63 -19.21 -14.04
CA ASP A 160 -11.15 -18.92 -15.37
C ASP A 160 -10.45 -17.68 -15.94
N LYS A 161 -9.83 -17.84 -17.11
CA LYS A 161 -9.01 -16.77 -17.72
C LYS A 161 -9.87 -15.60 -18.18
N GLU A 162 -11.02 -15.89 -18.74
CA GLU A 162 -11.97 -14.88 -19.24
C GLU A 162 -12.52 -14.06 -18.09
N ALA A 163 -12.99 -14.73 -17.02
CA ALA A 163 -13.50 -14.07 -15.83
C ALA A 163 -12.44 -13.21 -15.14
N ASN A 164 -11.18 -13.66 -15.12
CA ASN A 164 -10.08 -12.88 -14.55
C ASN A 164 -9.74 -11.63 -15.39
N ALA A 165 -9.73 -11.76 -16.71
CA ALA A 165 -9.48 -10.64 -17.60
C ALA A 165 -10.60 -9.60 -17.51
N GLU A 166 -11.87 -10.06 -17.56
CA GLU A 166 -13.04 -9.18 -17.45
C GLU A 166 -13.07 -8.43 -16.11
N ARG A 167 -12.78 -9.10 -15.00
CA ARG A 167 -12.71 -8.47 -13.68
C ARG A 167 -11.65 -7.38 -13.58
N PHE A 168 -10.49 -7.57 -14.21
CA PHE A 168 -9.44 -6.55 -14.26
C PHE A 168 -9.91 -5.31 -15.03
N LEU A 169 -10.54 -5.50 -16.19
CA LEU A 169 -11.07 -4.41 -17.01
C LEU A 169 -12.18 -3.60 -16.30
N GLN A 170 -12.90 -4.24 -15.39
CA GLN A 170 -13.95 -3.58 -14.60
C GLN A 170 -13.45 -2.84 -13.35
N GLY A 171 -12.15 -2.60 -13.25
CA GLY A 171 -11.58 -1.80 -12.17
C GLY A 171 -11.20 -2.59 -10.92
N ASN A 172 -10.69 -3.81 -11.09
CA ASN A 172 -10.25 -4.64 -9.97
C ASN A 172 -8.74 -4.87 -10.00
N SER A 173 -8.21 -5.47 -8.95
CA SER A 173 -6.80 -5.83 -8.85
C SER A 173 -6.33 -6.76 -9.96
N PHE A 174 -5.05 -6.70 -10.29
CA PHE A 174 -4.43 -7.60 -11.25
C PHE A 174 -4.61 -9.07 -10.82
N PRO A 175 -4.92 -9.99 -11.76
CA PRO A 175 -5.24 -11.37 -11.42
C PRO A 175 -4.07 -12.10 -10.75
N ALA A 176 -4.31 -12.79 -9.64
CA ALA A 176 -3.32 -13.69 -9.03
C ALA A 176 -3.07 -14.97 -9.87
N TYR A 177 -3.93 -15.28 -10.82
CA TYR A 177 -3.83 -16.47 -11.67
C TYR A 177 -2.88 -16.22 -12.86
N ARG A 178 -1.60 -16.53 -12.71
CA ARG A 178 -0.56 -16.33 -13.73
C ARG A 178 -0.90 -16.79 -15.16
N PRO A 179 -1.64 -17.90 -15.40
CA PRO A 179 -2.00 -18.28 -16.76
C PRO A 179 -2.91 -17.29 -17.51
N SER A 180 -3.58 -16.35 -16.81
CA SER A 180 -4.35 -15.27 -17.43
C SER A 180 -3.48 -14.08 -17.89
N TRP A 181 -2.26 -13.96 -17.41
CA TRP A 181 -1.39 -12.80 -17.67
C TRP A 181 -0.98 -12.62 -19.13
N LYS A 182 -1.17 -13.67 -19.95
CA LYS A 182 -0.94 -13.61 -21.41
C LYS A 182 -2.13 -13.06 -22.19
N ASP A 183 -3.23 -12.76 -21.51
CA ASP A 183 -4.40 -12.17 -22.16
C ASP A 183 -4.07 -10.73 -22.56
N LYS A 184 -4.28 -10.42 -23.84
CA LYS A 184 -3.96 -9.10 -24.40
C LYS A 184 -4.74 -7.97 -23.75
N ARG A 185 -5.91 -8.25 -23.21
CA ARG A 185 -6.73 -7.25 -22.51
C ARG A 185 -6.06 -6.76 -21.22
N LEU A 186 -5.31 -7.64 -20.53
CA LEU A 186 -4.57 -7.26 -19.33
C LEU A 186 -3.35 -6.37 -19.64
N LEU A 187 -2.84 -6.44 -20.86
CA LEU A 187 -1.66 -5.71 -21.32
C LEU A 187 -2.00 -4.48 -22.17
N ALA A 188 -3.28 -4.27 -22.46
CA ALA A 188 -3.73 -3.08 -23.18
C ALA A 188 -3.65 -1.84 -22.26
N ASP A 189 -3.59 -0.67 -22.89
CA ASP A 189 -3.68 0.59 -22.17
C ASP A 189 -5.03 0.68 -21.44
N HIS A 190 -4.96 1.01 -20.18
CA HIS A 190 -6.12 1.21 -19.32
C HIS A 190 -6.74 2.58 -19.65
N GLU A 191 -8.05 2.62 -19.92
CA GLU A 191 -8.72 3.82 -20.40
C GLU A 191 -8.52 5.04 -19.48
N TYR A 192 -8.61 4.85 -18.17
CA TYR A 192 -8.48 5.92 -17.21
C TYR A 192 -7.05 6.48 -17.09
N PHE A 193 -6.03 5.63 -17.18
CA PHE A 193 -4.62 6.00 -16.98
C PHE A 193 -3.86 6.22 -18.28
N GLU A 194 -4.44 5.88 -19.42
CA GLU A 194 -3.79 5.92 -20.75
C GLU A 194 -2.42 5.21 -20.75
N GLN A 195 -2.33 4.12 -19.99
CA GLN A 195 -1.11 3.36 -19.70
C GLN A 195 -1.41 1.89 -19.55
N SER A 196 -0.50 1.00 -19.99
CA SER A 196 -0.60 -0.44 -19.68
C SER A 196 -0.24 -0.72 -18.22
N ILE A 197 -1.26 -0.84 -17.39
CA ILE A 197 -1.09 -1.19 -15.96
C ILE A 197 -0.61 -2.63 -15.82
N GLY A 198 -1.08 -3.53 -16.69
CA GLY A 198 -0.63 -4.92 -16.68
C GLY A 198 0.85 -5.08 -16.96
N GLU A 199 1.39 -4.39 -17.96
CA GLU A 199 2.84 -4.40 -18.24
C GLU A 199 3.65 -3.82 -17.08
N LEU A 200 3.16 -2.74 -16.45
CA LEU A 200 3.80 -2.16 -15.27
C LEU A 200 3.89 -3.18 -14.14
N LEU A 201 2.79 -3.84 -13.78
CA LEU A 201 2.74 -4.81 -12.68
C LEU A 201 3.59 -6.05 -12.96
N LEU A 202 3.60 -6.54 -14.21
CA LEU A 202 4.47 -7.63 -14.63
C LEU A 202 5.96 -7.26 -14.56
N SER A 203 6.31 -6.00 -14.76
CA SER A 203 7.70 -5.54 -14.70
C SER A 203 8.32 -5.56 -13.30
N ILE A 204 7.50 -5.71 -12.26
CA ILE A 204 7.91 -5.69 -10.85
C ILE A 204 7.47 -6.95 -10.08
N GLU A 205 6.88 -7.95 -10.75
CA GLU A 205 6.31 -9.13 -10.08
C GLU A 205 7.34 -9.93 -9.27
N ASP A 206 8.55 -10.04 -9.78
CA ASP A 206 9.64 -10.79 -9.14
C ASP A 206 10.31 -10.01 -8.00
N GLU A 207 9.95 -8.73 -7.83
CA GLU A 207 10.51 -7.87 -6.79
C GLU A 207 9.70 -7.88 -5.49
N ILE A 208 8.55 -8.59 -5.44
CA ILE A 208 7.67 -8.60 -4.25
C ILE A 208 8.36 -9.32 -3.09
N PRO A 209 8.70 -8.62 -1.99
CA PRO A 209 9.32 -9.24 -0.84
C PRO A 209 8.37 -10.23 -0.15
N PRO A 210 8.89 -11.30 0.46
CA PRO A 210 8.07 -12.21 1.24
C PRO A 210 7.46 -11.52 2.46
N VAL A 211 6.28 -12.00 2.88
CA VAL A 211 5.58 -11.53 4.07
C VAL A 211 5.64 -12.61 5.14
N VAL A 212 6.09 -12.26 6.34
CA VAL A 212 6.02 -13.17 7.50
C VAL A 212 4.59 -13.19 8.03
N VAL A 213 3.94 -14.34 7.96
CA VAL A 213 2.58 -14.52 8.48
C VAL A 213 2.65 -14.71 10.00
N ASP A 214 2.15 -13.72 10.74
CA ASP A 214 2.02 -13.76 12.21
C ASP A 214 0.59 -13.35 12.59
N PRO A 215 -0.08 -14.09 13.51
CA PRO A 215 -1.46 -13.79 13.90
C PRO A 215 -1.64 -12.41 14.57
N ARG A 216 -0.56 -11.80 15.06
CA ARG A 216 -0.57 -10.45 15.66
C ARG A 216 -0.44 -9.32 14.61
N ARG A 217 -0.11 -9.65 13.33
CA ARG A 217 0.10 -8.63 12.28
C ARG A 217 -1.09 -7.69 12.11
N PRO A 218 -2.36 -8.12 12.05
CA PRO A 218 -3.48 -7.19 11.92
C PRO A 218 -3.54 -6.16 13.05
N GLN A 219 -3.24 -6.59 14.28
CA GLN A 219 -3.20 -5.71 15.42
C GLN A 219 -2.01 -4.73 15.36
N ALA A 220 -0.85 -5.21 14.92
CA ALA A 220 0.32 -4.36 14.76
C ALA A 220 0.06 -3.27 13.72
N ILE A 221 -0.48 -3.63 12.55
CA ILE A 221 -0.85 -2.67 11.51
C ILE A 221 -1.84 -1.64 12.07
N PHE A 222 -2.92 -2.09 12.68
CA PHE A 222 -3.95 -1.22 13.26
C PHE A 222 -3.37 -0.22 14.27
N LEU A 223 -2.55 -0.70 15.22
CA LEU A 223 -1.94 0.18 16.22
C LEU A 223 -1.03 1.24 15.60
N MET A 224 -0.24 0.90 14.61
CA MET A 224 0.62 1.87 13.92
C MET A 224 -0.25 2.93 13.22
N GLN A 225 -1.25 2.51 12.46
CA GLN A 225 -2.11 3.41 11.70
C GLN A 225 -2.91 4.36 12.59
N GLU A 226 -3.58 3.82 13.60
CA GLU A 226 -4.55 4.58 14.37
C GLU A 226 -3.91 5.40 15.51
N ASN A 227 -2.81 4.90 16.10
CA ASN A 227 -2.32 5.50 17.34
C ASN A 227 -1.00 6.24 17.18
N TYR A 228 -0.14 5.81 16.27
CA TYR A 228 1.25 6.31 16.27
C TYR A 228 1.62 7.09 15.02
N PHE A 229 1.25 6.62 13.84
CA PHE A 229 1.70 7.23 12.60
C PHE A 229 1.27 8.70 12.51
N GLY A 230 -0.02 8.98 12.63
CA GLY A 230 -0.53 10.36 12.61
C GLY A 230 0.08 11.24 13.70
N SER A 231 0.24 10.69 14.92
CA SER A 231 0.85 11.43 16.03
C SER A 231 2.29 11.87 15.74
N VAL A 232 3.05 11.05 15.02
CA VAL A 232 4.41 11.40 14.55
C VAL A 232 4.34 12.45 13.44
N MET A 233 3.47 12.28 12.45
CA MET A 233 3.37 13.20 11.30
C MET A 233 2.93 14.61 11.72
N PHE A 234 2.09 14.72 12.75
CA PHE A 234 1.67 16.00 13.33
C PHE A 234 2.64 16.54 14.41
N GLY A 235 3.76 15.85 14.65
CA GLY A 235 4.77 16.27 15.62
C GLY A 235 4.33 16.17 17.08
N ALA A 236 3.25 15.42 17.39
CA ALA A 236 2.75 15.25 18.74
C ALA A 236 3.67 14.35 19.61
N ILE A 237 4.33 13.39 19.00
CA ILE A 237 5.37 12.55 19.61
C ILE A 237 6.52 12.35 18.63
N SER A 238 7.72 12.10 19.16
CA SER A 238 8.87 11.80 18.32
C SER A 238 8.79 10.40 17.70
N PRO A 239 9.41 10.15 16.52
CA PRO A 239 9.51 8.82 15.92
C PRO A 239 10.02 7.74 16.88
N LYS A 240 11.04 8.08 17.67
CA LYS A 240 11.63 7.16 18.66
C LYS A 240 10.66 6.84 19.80
N GLU A 241 9.94 7.82 20.29
CA GLU A 241 8.92 7.64 21.32
C GLU A 241 7.75 6.80 20.80
N ALA A 242 7.28 7.06 19.57
CA ALA A 242 6.25 6.27 18.91
C ALA A 242 6.63 4.78 18.83
N LEU A 243 7.84 4.45 18.38
CA LEU A 243 8.31 3.07 18.32
C LEU A 243 8.42 2.42 19.70
N SER A 244 8.85 3.16 20.71
CA SER A 244 8.93 2.65 22.09
C SER A 244 7.53 2.29 22.63
N GLN A 245 6.56 3.19 22.48
CA GLN A 245 5.17 2.98 22.87
C GLN A 245 4.51 1.85 22.06
N TYR A 246 4.78 1.79 20.76
CA TYR A 246 4.29 0.74 19.87
C TYR A 246 4.77 -0.66 20.29
N ARG A 247 6.06 -0.81 20.63
CA ARG A 247 6.61 -2.05 21.16
C ARG A 247 5.95 -2.45 22.48
N GLU A 248 5.74 -1.50 23.38
CA GLU A 248 5.10 -1.76 24.67
C GLU A 248 3.63 -2.19 24.49
N ALA A 249 2.88 -1.54 23.62
CA ALA A 249 1.52 -1.91 23.29
C ALA A 249 1.43 -3.34 22.73
N MET A 250 2.35 -3.71 21.83
CA MET A 250 2.40 -5.05 21.27
C MET A 250 2.78 -6.14 22.29
N LYS A 251 3.64 -5.83 23.27
CA LYS A 251 3.94 -6.77 24.38
C LYS A 251 2.73 -7.02 25.28
N ASN A 252 1.95 -5.99 25.54
CA ASN A 252 0.80 -6.08 26.43
C ASN A 252 -0.38 -6.81 25.78
N SER A 253 -0.56 -6.66 24.48
CA SER A 253 -1.62 -7.34 23.72
C SER A 253 -1.47 -8.88 23.66
N GLY A 254 -0.28 -9.41 23.90
CA GLY A 254 -0.02 -10.86 23.96
C GLY A 254 -0.26 -11.51 25.32
N ARG A 255 -0.56 -10.71 26.36
CA ARG A 255 -0.77 -11.23 27.73
C ARG A 255 -2.22 -11.56 28.07
N ASP A 256 -3.16 -11.12 27.24
CA ASP A 256 -4.60 -11.29 27.49
C ASP A 256 -5.21 -12.47 26.69
N ARG A 257 -4.39 -13.45 26.29
CA ARG A 257 -4.84 -14.65 25.57
C ARG A 257 -4.40 -15.93 26.24
#